data_a8fee74cb558e5646f13454bc5f3c5f6
#
_entry.id   a8fee74cb558e5646f13454bc5f3c5f6
#
_cell.length_a   1.000
_cell.length_b   1.000
_cell.length_c   1.000
_cell.angle_alpha   90.00
_cell.angle_beta   90.00
_cell.angle_gamma   90.00
#
_symmetry.space_group_name_H-M   'P 1'
#
loop_
_entity.id
_entity.type
_entity.pdbx_description
1 polymer ?
#
loop_
_entity_poly.entity_id
_entity_poly.type
_entity_poly.pdbx_seq_one_letter_code
_entity_poly.pdbx_strand_id
1 'polypeptide(L)'
;SLEGSSEITRRHPREALSYLDSPTSGVAAYYGVRTGDRIHVRTVVSYVSTENARENLTHDATTWDFDAVRRAAQDEWNEWLGRIEVKGGTQQQRTKFYTDLWHVLLGRHKIDDVNGEYPDLTDGQRAGSFTRDIRVKTRTLPRDAAGRVVHHMYNSDAFWLTQWNLNVLWGLGWPEMPDEMSASLIRYA
;
A
#
# COMPACT_ATOMS: atom_id res chain seq x y z
N SER A 1 -14.79 11.68 -8.97
CA SER A 1 -16.00 11.78 -8.14
C SER A 1 -15.76 10.96 -6.90
N LEU A 2 -15.77 11.59 -5.74
CA LEU A 2 -15.83 10.85 -4.48
C LEU A 2 -17.22 10.25 -4.39
N GLU A 3 -17.34 8.96 -4.62
CA GLU A 3 -18.49 8.19 -4.21
C GLU A 3 -18.41 8.03 -2.69
N GLY A 4 -18.88 9.05 -1.99
CA GLY A 4 -19.08 8.95 -0.54
C GLY A 4 -20.13 7.91 -0.21
N SER A 5 -20.11 7.38 1.02
CA SER A 5 -21.18 6.52 1.49
C SER A 5 -22.52 7.18 1.21
N SER A 6 -23.43 6.45 0.64
CA SER A 6 -24.63 6.96 -0.02
C SER A 6 -25.54 7.85 0.82
N GLU A 7 -25.49 7.77 2.14
CA GLU A 7 -26.37 8.53 3.01
C GLU A 7 -25.88 9.95 3.30
N ILE A 8 -24.60 10.14 3.58
CA ILE A 8 -24.06 11.45 3.92
C ILE A 8 -23.90 12.30 2.66
N THR A 9 -23.49 11.71 1.56
CA THR A 9 -23.39 12.36 0.27
C THR A 9 -24.75 12.81 -0.27
N ARG A 10 -25.82 12.09 0.01
CA ARG A 10 -27.20 12.48 -0.36
C ARG A 10 -27.73 13.68 0.46
N ARG A 11 -27.26 13.85 1.70
CA ARG A 11 -27.71 14.96 2.55
C ARG A 11 -27.07 16.30 2.21
N HIS A 12 -25.86 16.28 1.62
CA HIS A 12 -25.11 17.50 1.30
C HIS A 12 -24.47 17.42 -0.09
N PRO A 13 -25.28 17.42 -1.15
CA PRO A 13 -24.76 17.27 -2.52
C PRO A 13 -24.02 18.49 -3.08
N ARG A 14 -23.78 19.52 -2.26
CA ARG A 14 -23.30 20.82 -2.75
C ARG A 14 -21.81 21.02 -2.77
N GLU A 15 -21.04 20.06 -2.30
CA GLU A 15 -19.61 20.30 -2.21
C GLU A 15 -18.89 19.61 -3.34
N ALA A 16 -18.69 20.40 -4.38
CA ALA A 16 -17.78 20.08 -5.43
C ALA A 16 -16.38 19.92 -4.83
N LEU A 17 -15.85 18.72 -4.90
CA LEU A 17 -14.45 18.51 -4.65
C LEU A 17 -13.69 19.23 -5.74
N SER A 18 -12.97 20.25 -5.37
CA SER A 18 -12.00 20.86 -6.25
C SER A 18 -10.84 19.90 -6.41
N TYR A 19 -10.69 19.36 -7.60
CA TYR A 19 -9.51 18.64 -7.98
C TYR A 19 -8.38 19.66 -8.17
N LEU A 20 -7.38 19.61 -7.32
CA LEU A 20 -6.20 20.44 -7.43
C LEU A 20 -5.04 19.59 -7.92
N ASP A 21 -4.64 19.79 -9.14
CA ASP A 21 -3.46 19.18 -9.73
C ASP A 21 -2.23 20.01 -9.34
N SER A 22 -1.75 19.79 -8.14
CA SER A 22 -0.60 20.49 -7.57
C SER A 22 0.08 19.63 -6.52
N PRO A 23 1.41 19.68 -6.35
CA PRO A 23 2.13 18.94 -5.30
C PRO A 23 1.71 19.32 -3.89
N THR A 24 1.01 20.43 -3.72
CA THR A 24 0.43 20.89 -2.46
C THR A 24 -1.08 20.71 -2.42
N SER A 25 -1.64 19.88 -3.30
CA SER A 25 -3.08 19.65 -3.39
C SER A 25 -3.59 18.93 -2.15
N GLY A 26 -4.77 19.31 -1.71
CA GLY A 26 -5.51 18.66 -0.66
C GLY A 26 -6.99 18.61 -1.01
N VAL A 27 -7.68 17.65 -0.42
CA VAL A 27 -9.13 17.54 -0.51
C VAL A 27 -9.73 17.78 0.85
N ALA A 28 -10.69 18.68 0.95
CA ALA A 28 -11.49 18.91 2.14
C ALA A 28 -12.94 18.53 1.84
N ALA A 29 -13.50 17.65 2.67
CA ALA A 29 -14.91 17.28 2.59
C ALA A 29 -15.61 17.76 3.87
N TYR A 30 -16.74 18.47 3.70
CA TYR A 30 -17.51 19.01 4.80
C TYR A 30 -18.82 18.22 4.96
N TYR A 31 -19.09 17.78 6.17
CA TYR A 31 -20.27 17.01 6.49
C TYR A 31 -21.07 17.69 7.60
N GLY A 32 -22.37 17.81 7.41
CA GLY A 32 -23.28 18.18 8.50
C GLY A 32 -23.56 16.94 9.35
N VAL A 33 -22.96 16.87 10.54
CA VAL A 33 -23.07 15.71 11.43
C VAL A 33 -23.75 16.06 12.75
N ARG A 34 -24.33 15.05 13.39
CA ARG A 34 -24.88 15.10 14.76
C ARG A 34 -24.03 14.24 15.68
N THR A 35 -24.16 14.47 16.98
CA THR A 35 -23.51 13.61 17.99
C THR A 35 -23.93 12.14 17.76
N GLY A 36 -22.94 11.26 17.61
CA GLY A 36 -23.13 9.83 17.35
C GLY A 36 -23.08 9.41 15.88
N ASP A 37 -23.12 10.35 14.94
CA ASP A 37 -22.91 10.03 13.52
C ASP A 37 -21.49 9.50 13.28
N ARG A 38 -21.34 8.53 12.40
CA ARG A 38 -20.05 7.96 12.00
C ARG A 38 -19.78 8.30 10.54
N ILE A 39 -18.58 8.76 10.26
CA ILE A 39 -18.09 8.99 8.90
C ILE A 39 -17.05 7.91 8.60
N HIS A 40 -17.31 7.12 7.56
CA HIS A 40 -16.36 6.14 7.06
C HIS A 40 -15.65 6.70 5.84
N VAL A 41 -14.33 6.63 5.85
CA VAL A 41 -13.47 7.07 4.74
C VAL A 41 -12.65 5.88 4.29
N ARG A 42 -12.63 5.63 2.97
CA ARG A 42 -11.71 4.69 2.33
C ARG A 42 -10.78 5.48 1.44
N THR A 43 -9.50 5.25 1.59
CA THR A 43 -8.46 5.89 0.78
C THR A 43 -7.61 4.80 0.13
N VAL A 44 -7.31 4.98 -1.12
CA VAL A 44 -6.40 4.12 -1.87
C VAL A 44 -5.45 4.99 -2.67
N VAL A 45 -4.28 4.43 -2.99
CA VAL A 45 -3.22 5.12 -3.71
C VAL A 45 -2.85 4.29 -4.93
N SER A 46 -2.51 4.96 -6.02
CA SER A 46 -1.78 4.41 -7.14
C SER A 46 -0.62 5.35 -7.47
N TYR A 47 0.51 4.79 -7.84
CA TYR A 47 1.66 5.54 -8.35
C TYR A 47 1.60 5.72 -9.88
N VAL A 48 0.58 5.18 -10.54
CA VAL A 48 0.42 5.18 -11.99
C VAL A 48 -0.65 6.18 -12.43
N SER A 49 -1.90 5.98 -11.98
CA SER A 49 -3.01 6.81 -12.42
C SER A 49 -4.19 6.84 -11.44
N THR A 50 -5.07 7.82 -11.62
CA THR A 50 -6.34 7.89 -10.87
C THR A 50 -7.27 6.72 -11.22
N GLU A 51 -7.22 6.25 -12.45
CA GLU A 51 -8.00 5.11 -12.94
C GLU A 51 -7.58 3.84 -12.22
N ASN A 52 -6.26 3.59 -12.11
CA ASN A 52 -5.71 2.48 -11.35
C ASN A 52 -6.06 2.57 -9.86
N ALA A 53 -6.02 3.78 -9.29
CA ALA A 53 -6.46 3.97 -7.91
C ALA A 53 -7.92 3.58 -7.69
N ARG A 54 -8.83 3.82 -8.66
CA ARG A 54 -10.21 3.37 -8.59
C ARG A 54 -10.34 1.85 -8.70
N GLU A 55 -9.53 1.23 -9.57
CA GLU A 55 -9.46 -0.22 -9.71
C GLU A 55 -8.98 -0.87 -8.41
N ASN A 56 -7.89 -0.37 -7.82
CA ASN A 56 -7.38 -0.80 -6.52
C ASN A 56 -8.47 -0.66 -5.42
N LEU A 57 -9.19 0.47 -5.40
CA LEU A 57 -10.27 0.67 -4.43
C LEU A 57 -11.38 -0.38 -4.55
N THR A 58 -11.72 -0.74 -5.79
CA THR A 58 -12.78 -1.74 -6.04
C THR A 58 -12.32 -3.14 -5.66
N HIS A 59 -11.03 -3.43 -5.86
CA HIS A 59 -10.45 -4.75 -5.57
C HIS A 59 -10.17 -4.94 -4.08
N ASP A 60 -9.52 -3.97 -3.43
CA ASP A 60 -8.99 -4.14 -2.08
C ASP A 60 -9.96 -3.68 -0.98
N ALA A 61 -10.83 -2.74 -1.29
CA ALA A 61 -11.74 -2.14 -0.31
C ALA A 61 -13.21 -2.49 -0.63
N THR A 62 -13.52 -3.78 -0.65
CA THR A 62 -14.83 -4.30 -1.07
C THR A 62 -15.94 -4.06 -0.04
N THR A 63 -15.61 -3.77 1.21
CA THR A 63 -16.58 -3.59 2.30
C THR A 63 -16.45 -2.23 2.99
N TRP A 64 -17.56 -1.74 3.55
CA TRP A 64 -17.61 -0.59 4.46
C TRP A 64 -17.60 -1.00 5.93
N ASP A 65 -17.56 -2.30 6.23
CA ASP A 65 -17.42 -2.80 7.61
C ASP A 65 -16.00 -2.60 8.11
N PHE A 66 -15.79 -1.52 8.86
CA PHE A 66 -14.50 -1.20 9.46
C PHE A 66 -13.97 -2.33 10.35
N ASP A 67 -14.82 -2.96 11.13
CA ASP A 67 -14.41 -4.03 12.03
C ASP A 67 -14.00 -5.30 11.27
N ALA A 68 -14.63 -5.58 10.13
CA ALA A 68 -14.21 -6.68 9.26
C ALA A 68 -12.82 -6.40 8.66
N VAL A 69 -12.58 -5.19 8.15
CA VAL A 69 -11.27 -4.80 7.62
C VAL A 69 -10.20 -4.86 8.71
N ARG A 70 -10.50 -4.35 9.90
CA ARG A 70 -9.57 -4.39 11.03
C ARG A 70 -9.22 -5.83 11.43
N ARG A 71 -10.21 -6.74 11.50
CA ARG A 71 -9.95 -8.15 11.80
C ARG A 71 -9.09 -8.82 10.75
N ALA A 72 -9.40 -8.62 9.47
CA ALA A 72 -8.61 -9.17 8.37
C ALA A 72 -7.14 -8.74 8.44
N ALA A 73 -6.89 -7.44 8.68
CA ALA A 73 -5.53 -6.94 8.85
C ALA A 73 -4.81 -7.52 10.09
N GLN A 74 -5.55 -7.72 11.19
CA GLN A 74 -4.98 -8.37 12.38
C GLN A 74 -4.62 -9.84 12.11
N ASP A 75 -5.47 -10.56 11.41
CA ASP A 75 -5.24 -11.98 11.10
C ASP A 75 -4.04 -12.13 10.17
N GLU A 76 -3.91 -11.29 9.15
CA GLU A 76 -2.76 -11.26 8.27
C GLU A 76 -1.45 -10.97 9.04
N TRP A 77 -1.44 -9.93 9.88
CA TRP A 77 -0.26 -9.64 10.69
C TRP A 77 0.07 -10.74 11.70
N ASN A 78 -0.94 -11.39 12.28
CA ASN A 78 -0.72 -12.52 13.18
C ASN A 78 -0.11 -13.72 12.45
N GLU A 79 -0.49 -13.98 11.20
CA GLU A 79 0.12 -15.01 10.37
C GLU A 79 1.60 -14.69 10.10
N TRP A 80 1.89 -13.46 9.68
CA TRP A 80 3.26 -13.04 9.38
C TRP A 80 4.17 -13.04 10.62
N LEU A 81 3.73 -12.42 11.71
CA LEU A 81 4.51 -12.33 12.94
C LEU A 81 4.61 -13.68 13.67
N GLY A 82 3.59 -14.53 13.53
CA GLY A 82 3.51 -15.83 14.13
C GLY A 82 4.49 -16.88 13.58
N ARG A 83 5.20 -16.55 12.48
CA ARG A 83 6.29 -17.41 11.96
C ARG A 83 7.46 -17.55 12.94
N ILE A 84 7.61 -16.60 13.85
CA ILE A 84 8.57 -16.69 14.97
C ILE A 84 7.79 -16.64 16.27
N GLU A 85 7.73 -17.77 16.98
CA GLU A 85 7.08 -17.86 18.27
C GLU A 85 8.11 -17.67 19.41
N VAL A 86 7.89 -16.66 20.27
CA VAL A 86 8.75 -16.37 21.41
C VAL A 86 8.06 -16.77 22.70
N LYS A 87 8.75 -17.58 23.52
CA LYS A 87 8.27 -18.05 24.84
C LYS A 87 9.16 -17.51 25.97
N GLY A 88 8.55 -17.34 27.14
CA GLY A 88 9.25 -16.81 28.31
C GLY A 88 9.32 -15.27 28.32
N GLY A 89 10.17 -14.75 29.21
CA GLY A 89 10.29 -13.31 29.43
C GLY A 89 9.02 -12.64 29.99
N THR A 90 9.12 -11.33 30.22
CA THR A 90 7.99 -10.51 30.65
C THR A 90 7.09 -10.17 29.46
N GLN A 91 5.86 -9.74 29.75
CA GLN A 91 4.94 -9.23 28.72
C GLN A 91 5.56 -8.06 27.92
N GLN A 92 6.25 -7.15 28.62
CA GLN A 92 6.91 -6.02 27.98
C GLN A 92 8.00 -6.46 26.98
N GLN A 93 8.80 -7.47 27.34
CA GLN A 93 9.83 -8.02 26.45
C GLN A 93 9.23 -8.66 25.21
N ARG A 94 8.15 -9.44 25.36
CA ARG A 94 7.45 -10.04 24.22
C ARG A 94 6.80 -8.96 23.32
N THR A 95 6.17 -7.96 23.91
CA THR A 95 5.61 -6.84 23.15
C THR A 95 6.70 -6.12 22.35
N LYS A 96 7.84 -5.84 23.00
CA LYS A 96 8.96 -5.21 22.29
C LYS A 96 9.47 -6.07 21.14
N PHE A 97 9.64 -7.38 21.35
CA PHE A 97 10.09 -8.29 20.29
C PHE A 97 9.18 -8.25 19.07
N TYR A 98 7.87 -8.41 19.25
CA TYR A 98 6.94 -8.39 18.13
C TYR A 98 6.77 -7.00 17.50
N THR A 99 6.94 -5.93 18.26
CA THR A 99 6.99 -4.57 17.72
C THR A 99 8.22 -4.38 16.82
N ASP A 100 9.38 -4.82 17.26
CA ASP A 100 10.62 -4.74 16.48
C ASP A 100 10.51 -5.64 15.22
N LEU A 101 9.96 -6.84 15.36
CA LEU A 101 9.73 -7.76 14.24
C LEU A 101 8.78 -7.15 13.20
N TRP A 102 7.71 -6.50 13.66
CA TRP A 102 6.78 -5.77 12.77
C TRP A 102 7.51 -4.67 12.00
N HIS A 103 8.36 -3.88 12.65
CA HIS A 103 9.13 -2.82 11.98
C HIS A 103 10.06 -3.37 10.89
N VAL A 104 10.71 -4.50 11.10
CA VAL A 104 11.60 -5.09 10.08
C VAL A 104 10.85 -5.68 8.89
N LEU A 105 9.55 -5.93 9.02
CA LEU A 105 8.67 -6.38 7.95
C LEU A 105 7.98 -5.23 7.20
N LEU A 106 7.97 -4.02 7.75
CA LEU A 106 7.36 -2.84 7.11
C LEU A 106 8.17 -2.26 5.96
N GLY A 107 9.43 -2.62 5.81
CA GLY A 107 10.30 -2.02 4.80
C GLY A 107 9.93 -2.47 3.39
N ARG A 108 10.15 -1.57 2.40
CA ARG A 108 9.95 -1.82 0.97
C ARG A 108 8.49 -1.98 0.57
N HIS A 109 7.95 -0.91 0.04
CA HIS A 109 6.54 -0.87 -0.35
C HIS A 109 6.34 -1.49 -1.73
N LYS A 110 5.25 -2.19 -1.89
CA LYS A 110 4.71 -2.56 -3.19
C LYS A 110 4.27 -1.29 -3.92
N ILE A 111 4.64 -1.17 -5.18
CA ILE A 111 4.34 0.00 -6.02
C ILE A 111 3.55 -0.36 -7.27
N ASP A 112 3.22 -1.61 -7.44
CA ASP A 112 2.33 -2.09 -8.50
C ASP A 112 0.87 -2.00 -8.07
N ASP A 113 0.02 -1.76 -9.04
CA ASP A 113 -1.43 -1.77 -8.90
C ASP A 113 -2.00 -3.18 -9.11
N VAL A 114 -3.25 -3.41 -8.75
CA VAL A 114 -3.92 -4.73 -8.86
C VAL A 114 -3.94 -5.28 -10.29
N ASN A 115 -3.87 -4.41 -11.28
CA ASN A 115 -3.75 -4.78 -12.69
C ASN A 115 -2.31 -5.11 -13.11
N GLY A 116 -1.33 -5.05 -12.20
CA GLY A 116 0.08 -5.32 -12.43
C GLY A 116 0.85 -4.17 -13.09
N GLU A 117 0.25 -3.01 -13.25
CA GLU A 117 0.95 -1.82 -13.72
C GLU A 117 1.77 -1.17 -12.60
N TYR A 118 2.92 -0.62 -12.95
CA TYR A 118 3.79 0.09 -12.02
C TYR A 118 4.55 1.23 -12.73
N PRO A 119 5.01 2.26 -12.00
CA PRO A 119 5.77 3.35 -12.57
C PRO A 119 7.16 2.89 -13.01
N ASP A 120 7.55 3.23 -14.23
CA ASP A 120 8.92 3.01 -14.71
C ASP A 120 9.85 4.10 -14.17
N LEU A 121 10.57 3.77 -13.10
CA LEU A 121 11.53 4.68 -12.47
C LEU A 121 12.91 4.65 -13.14
N THR A 122 13.10 3.87 -14.21
CA THR A 122 14.39 3.74 -14.90
C THR A 122 14.58 4.73 -16.05
N ASP A 123 13.54 5.45 -16.44
CA ASP A 123 13.50 6.33 -17.63
C ASP A 123 14.15 7.72 -17.38
N GLY A 124 15.08 7.83 -16.45
CA GLY A 124 15.79 9.07 -16.16
C GLY A 124 14.94 10.19 -15.55
N GLN A 125 13.69 9.92 -15.24
CA GLN A 125 12.85 10.84 -14.50
C GLN A 125 13.40 11.00 -13.09
N ARG A 126 13.80 12.21 -12.77
CA ARG A 126 14.30 12.50 -11.42
C ARG A 126 13.16 12.37 -10.43
N ALA A 127 13.25 11.44 -9.51
CA ALA A 127 12.41 11.41 -8.34
C ALA A 127 12.42 12.79 -7.69
N GLY A 128 11.27 13.41 -7.51
CA GLY A 128 11.13 14.74 -6.90
C GLY A 128 11.02 15.92 -7.86
N SER A 129 11.01 15.71 -9.16
CA SER A 129 10.67 16.79 -10.11
C SER A 129 9.15 16.93 -10.22
N PHE A 130 8.56 17.77 -9.40
CA PHE A 130 7.13 18.09 -9.42
C PHE A 130 6.77 19.09 -10.52
N THR A 131 7.11 18.78 -11.76
CA THR A 131 6.63 19.58 -12.90
C THR A 131 5.31 19.02 -13.41
N ARG A 132 4.39 19.88 -13.75
CA ARG A 132 3.01 19.59 -14.16
C ARG A 132 2.84 18.58 -15.30
N ASP A 133 3.90 18.30 -16.03
CA ASP A 133 3.86 17.53 -17.27
C ASP A 133 4.60 16.19 -17.21
N ILE A 134 4.95 15.72 -16.01
CA ILE A 134 5.60 14.41 -15.88
C ILE A 134 4.51 13.34 -15.96
N ARG A 135 4.32 12.80 -17.14
CA ARG A 135 3.63 11.52 -17.32
C ARG A 135 4.58 10.42 -16.86
N VAL A 136 4.21 9.75 -15.78
CA VAL A 136 4.93 8.56 -15.34
C VAL A 136 4.80 7.52 -16.45
N LYS A 137 5.93 7.08 -17.00
CA LYS A 137 5.95 5.95 -17.91
C LYS A 137 5.55 4.70 -17.14
N THR A 138 4.68 3.92 -17.70
CA THR A 138 4.12 2.73 -17.04
C THR A 138 4.68 1.48 -17.69
N ARG A 139 5.01 0.49 -16.86
CA ARG A 139 5.30 -0.88 -17.26
C ARG A 139 4.29 -1.83 -16.62
N THR A 140 4.18 -3.02 -17.18
CA THR A 140 3.29 -4.07 -16.67
C THR A 140 4.12 -5.29 -16.25
N LEU A 141 3.77 -5.87 -15.11
CA LEU A 141 4.37 -7.10 -14.62
C LEU A 141 3.94 -8.30 -15.48
N PRO A 142 4.79 -9.34 -15.60
CA PRO A 142 4.44 -10.55 -16.31
C PRO A 142 3.30 -11.29 -15.59
N ARG A 143 2.51 -12.01 -16.36
CA ARG A 143 1.41 -12.83 -15.86
C ARG A 143 1.67 -14.30 -16.15
N ASP A 144 1.20 -15.15 -15.27
CA ASP A 144 1.20 -16.61 -15.46
C ASP A 144 0.10 -17.03 -16.46
N ALA A 145 0.05 -18.34 -16.74
CA ALA A 145 -0.95 -18.90 -17.64
C ALA A 145 -2.41 -18.72 -17.16
N ALA A 146 -2.62 -18.44 -15.90
CA ALA A 146 -3.92 -18.14 -15.32
C ALA A 146 -4.23 -16.63 -15.31
N GLY A 147 -3.33 -15.80 -15.85
CA GLY A 147 -3.48 -14.34 -15.92
C GLY A 147 -3.13 -13.61 -14.63
N ARG A 148 -2.58 -14.29 -13.61
CA ARG A 148 -2.19 -13.68 -12.34
C ARG A 148 -0.78 -13.08 -12.46
N VAL A 149 -0.58 -11.94 -11.83
CA VAL A 149 0.76 -11.32 -11.72
C VAL A 149 1.71 -12.28 -10.99
N VAL A 150 2.90 -12.51 -11.56
CA VAL A 150 3.83 -13.53 -11.05
C VAL A 150 4.64 -13.09 -9.85
N HIS A 151 4.79 -11.79 -9.63
CA HIS A 151 5.44 -11.20 -8.45
C HIS A 151 4.99 -9.73 -8.31
N HIS A 152 5.14 -9.18 -7.12
CA HIS A 152 4.93 -7.75 -6.90
C HIS A 152 6.17 -6.92 -7.30
N MET A 153 5.95 -5.64 -7.60
CA MET A 153 7.02 -4.68 -7.81
C MET A 153 7.26 -3.89 -6.53
N TYR A 154 8.46 -4.00 -6.01
CA TYR A 154 8.87 -3.25 -4.81
C TYR A 154 9.71 -2.03 -5.18
N ASN A 155 9.59 -0.96 -4.40
CA ASN A 155 10.51 0.15 -4.51
C ASN A 155 11.92 -0.27 -4.06
N SER A 156 12.94 0.36 -4.64
CA SER A 156 14.35 0.06 -4.35
C SER A 156 14.95 0.96 -3.28
N ASP A 157 14.14 1.75 -2.59
CA ASP A 157 14.61 2.72 -1.61
C ASP A 157 15.42 2.05 -0.49
N ALA A 158 16.63 2.56 -0.27
CA ALA A 158 17.59 2.09 0.73
C ALA A 158 17.82 0.57 0.76
N PHE A 159 17.61 -0.12 -0.36
CA PHE A 159 17.74 -1.59 -0.44
C PHE A 159 19.16 -2.07 -0.11
N TRP A 160 20.18 -1.27 -0.37
CA TRP A 160 21.57 -1.54 -0.04
C TRP A 160 21.84 -1.70 1.47
N LEU A 161 20.97 -1.17 2.34
CA LEU A 161 21.09 -1.31 3.80
C LEU A 161 20.61 -2.68 4.31
N THR A 162 19.80 -3.40 3.56
CA THR A 162 19.18 -4.66 4.02
C THR A 162 20.19 -5.81 4.12
N GLN A 163 21.33 -5.69 3.42
CA GLN A 163 22.37 -6.71 3.40
C GLN A 163 22.99 -7.01 4.79
N TRP A 164 22.95 -6.07 5.73
CA TRP A 164 23.61 -6.23 7.02
C TRP A 164 23.01 -7.37 7.86
N ASN A 165 21.70 -7.48 7.91
CA ASN A 165 21.03 -8.53 8.67
C ASN A 165 19.59 -8.82 8.20
N LEU A 166 18.89 -7.85 7.57
CA LEU A 166 17.50 -8.04 7.17
C LEU A 166 17.35 -9.12 6.11
N ASN A 167 18.23 -9.17 5.11
CA ASN A 167 18.18 -10.20 4.07
C ASN A 167 18.31 -11.61 4.66
N VAL A 168 19.13 -11.77 5.70
CA VAL A 168 19.28 -13.06 6.39
C VAL A 168 18.00 -13.41 7.16
N LEU A 169 17.44 -12.47 7.89
CA LEU A 169 16.19 -12.67 8.63
C LEU A 169 15.04 -13.00 7.70
N TRP A 170 14.86 -12.22 6.62
CA TRP A 170 13.82 -12.48 5.63
C TRP A 170 14.01 -13.82 4.92
N GLY A 171 15.23 -14.17 4.52
CA GLY A 171 15.52 -15.45 3.88
C GLY A 171 15.24 -16.66 4.77
N LEU A 172 15.31 -16.51 6.09
CA LEU A 172 15.00 -17.56 7.05
C LEU A 172 13.50 -17.66 7.38
N GLY A 173 12.82 -16.54 7.56
CA GLY A 173 11.44 -16.51 8.03
C GLY A 173 10.40 -16.17 6.97
N TRP A 174 10.81 -15.44 5.94
CA TRP A 174 9.93 -14.90 4.88
C TRP A 174 10.62 -14.96 3.51
N PRO A 175 11.02 -16.15 3.01
CA PRO A 175 11.83 -16.27 1.79
C PRO A 175 11.15 -15.70 0.55
N GLU A 176 9.83 -15.61 0.53
CA GLU A 176 9.07 -14.98 -0.54
C GLU A 176 9.39 -13.48 -0.71
N MET A 177 9.75 -12.76 0.36
CA MET A 177 10.09 -11.33 0.28
C MET A 177 11.37 -11.07 -0.53
N PRO A 178 12.53 -11.67 -0.20
CA PRO A 178 13.73 -11.46 -1.01
C PRO A 178 13.59 -12.00 -2.43
N ASP A 179 12.77 -13.01 -2.69
CA ASP A 179 12.51 -13.53 -4.04
C ASP A 179 11.80 -12.48 -4.89
N GLU A 180 10.70 -11.91 -4.40
CA GLU A 180 9.97 -10.85 -5.11
C GLU A 180 10.79 -9.56 -5.24
N MET A 181 11.56 -9.19 -4.21
CA MET A 181 12.45 -8.03 -4.26
C MET A 181 13.55 -8.21 -5.29
N SER A 182 14.10 -9.41 -5.41
CA SER A 182 15.10 -9.74 -6.44
C SER A 182 14.51 -9.65 -7.84
N ALA A 183 13.29 -10.16 -8.04
CA ALA A 183 12.56 -10.00 -9.30
C ALA A 183 12.31 -8.52 -9.63
N SER A 184 12.00 -7.69 -8.63
CA SER A 184 11.85 -6.24 -8.80
C SER A 184 13.16 -5.57 -9.21
N LEU A 185 14.29 -5.94 -8.59
CA LEU A 185 15.61 -5.38 -8.95
C LEU A 185 15.99 -5.69 -10.40
N ILE A 186 15.69 -6.89 -10.88
CA ILE A 186 15.91 -7.25 -12.30
C ILE A 186 15.09 -6.35 -13.24
N ARG A 187 13.94 -5.86 -12.80
CA ARG A 187 13.11 -4.93 -13.58
C ARG A 187 13.65 -3.50 -13.62
N TYR A 188 14.49 -3.13 -12.65
CA TYR A 188 15.18 -1.84 -12.63
C TYR A 188 16.47 -1.84 -13.47
N ALA A 189 17.02 -2.99 -13.80
CA ALA A 189 18.22 -3.14 -14.62
C ALA A 189 17.89 -3.05 -16.11
#